data_e7fc6c50b9504d7c5f84afdb039cfeef
#
_entry.id   e7fc6c50b9504d7c5f84afdb039cfeef
#
_cell.length_a   1.000
_cell.length_b   1.000
_cell.length_c   1.000
_cell.angle_alpha   90.00
_cell.angle_beta   90.00
_cell.angle_gamma   90.00
#
_symmetry.space_group_name_H-M   'P 1'
#
loop_
_entity.id
_entity.type
_entity.pdbx_description
1 polymer ?
#
loop_
_entity_poly.entity_id
_entity_poly.type
_entity_poly.pdbx_seq_one_letter_code
_entity_poly.pdbx_strand_id
1 'polypeptide(L)'
;MKIIQWNRAEFSPKEVKINVLIDNEKGKEIQILLAKDSVMKEHKAPFAIHVQVLSGKIWFEVEKEKFELNVLDMISLEANVAHSLGGLEKFYNKIEFK
;
A
#
# COMPACT_ATOMS: atom_id res chain seq x y z
N MET A 1 -16.40 2.22 -18.75
CA MET A 1 -15.11 1.52 -18.63
C MET A 1 -14.04 2.50 -18.19
N LYS A 2 -13.15 2.06 -17.32
CA LYS A 2 -12.01 2.87 -16.86
C LYS A 2 -10.73 2.06 -16.97
N ILE A 3 -9.71 2.63 -17.61
CA ILE A 3 -8.39 2.01 -17.73
C ILE A 3 -7.45 2.71 -16.77
N ILE A 4 -6.84 1.93 -15.87
CA ILE A 4 -5.91 2.45 -14.87
C ILE A 4 -4.50 1.99 -15.24
N GLN A 5 -3.62 2.96 -15.46
CA GLN A 5 -2.23 2.70 -15.87
C GLN A 5 -1.30 2.93 -14.68
N TRP A 6 -1.03 1.87 -13.94
CA TRP A 6 -0.24 1.91 -12.73
C TRP A 6 1.17 2.46 -12.92
N ASN A 7 1.78 2.17 -14.05
CA ASN A 7 3.16 2.55 -14.31
C ASN A 7 3.37 4.01 -14.68
N ARG A 8 2.29 4.79 -14.83
CA ARG A 8 2.37 6.21 -15.17
C ARG A 8 2.28 7.14 -13.97
N ALA A 9 2.14 6.62 -12.78
CA ALA A 9 2.11 7.47 -11.59
C ALA A 9 3.48 8.08 -11.34
N GLU A 10 3.49 9.36 -11.00
CA GLU A 10 4.71 10.07 -10.65
C GLU A 10 5.03 9.91 -9.18
N PHE A 11 6.30 9.73 -8.86
CA PHE A 11 6.78 9.54 -7.51
C PHE A 11 7.45 10.80 -6.99
N SER A 12 7.20 11.09 -5.71
CA SER A 12 7.94 12.12 -4.98
C SER A 12 9.03 11.45 -4.15
N PRO A 13 10.30 11.88 -4.24
CA PRO A 13 11.38 11.28 -3.45
C PRO A 13 11.09 11.36 -1.95
N LYS A 14 11.32 10.24 -1.25
CA LYS A 14 11.18 10.12 0.22
C LYS A 14 9.76 10.37 0.75
N GLU A 15 8.76 10.37 -0.08
CA GLU A 15 7.39 10.62 0.32
C GLU A 15 6.49 9.41 0.11
N VAL A 16 5.38 9.42 0.86
CA VAL A 16 4.25 8.53 0.64
C VAL A 16 3.22 9.29 -0.17
N LYS A 17 2.82 8.74 -1.30
CA LYS A 17 1.78 9.34 -2.14
C LYS A 17 0.60 8.38 -2.25
N ILE A 18 -0.59 8.89 -2.01
CA ILE A 18 -1.82 8.10 -2.04
C ILE A 18 -2.72 8.62 -3.16
N ASN A 19 -3.09 7.74 -4.07
CA ASN A 19 -4.02 8.06 -5.16
C ASN A 19 -5.24 7.16 -5.05
N VAL A 20 -6.43 7.74 -4.97
CA VAL A 20 -7.67 6.97 -5.01
C VAL A 20 -8.00 6.69 -6.47
N LEU A 21 -8.03 5.42 -6.85
CA LEU A 21 -8.26 4.99 -8.22
C LEU A 21 -9.73 4.74 -8.50
N ILE A 22 -10.41 4.06 -7.60
CA ILE A 22 -11.82 3.73 -7.69
C ILE A 22 -12.43 3.91 -6.30
N ASP A 23 -13.57 4.59 -6.25
CA ASP A 23 -14.31 4.77 -5.02
C ASP A 23 -15.81 4.72 -5.36
N ASN A 24 -16.46 3.65 -4.96
CA ASN A 24 -17.88 3.45 -5.19
C ASN A 24 -18.49 2.61 -4.07
N GLU A 25 -19.78 2.32 -4.15
CA GLU A 25 -20.51 1.56 -3.15
C GLU A 25 -20.01 0.11 -2.97
N LYS A 26 -19.28 -0.44 -3.93
CA LYS A 26 -18.73 -1.80 -3.87
C LYS A 26 -17.37 -1.86 -3.20
N GLY A 27 -16.72 -0.72 -3.02
CA GLY A 27 -15.41 -0.67 -2.42
C GLY A 27 -14.53 0.45 -2.94
N LYS A 28 -13.29 0.42 -2.52
CA LYS A 28 -12.33 1.47 -2.81
C LYS A 28 -10.99 0.84 -3.19
N GLU A 29 -10.42 1.29 -4.30
CA GLU A 29 -9.07 0.92 -4.70
C GLU A 29 -8.16 2.13 -4.59
N ILE A 30 -7.03 1.93 -3.89
CA ILE A 30 -6.06 2.98 -3.62
C ILE A 30 -4.70 2.52 -4.12
N GLN A 31 -4.02 3.40 -4.83
CA GLN A 31 -2.62 3.24 -5.15
C GLN A 31 -1.78 3.95 -4.10
N ILE A 32 -0.84 3.24 -3.50
CA ILE A 32 0.12 3.84 -2.57
C ILE A 32 1.51 3.73 -3.18
N LEU A 33 2.17 4.85 -3.28
CA LEU A 33 3.54 4.95 -3.78
C LEU A 33 4.46 5.24 -2.60
N LEU A 34 5.35 4.31 -2.32
CA LEU A 34 6.30 4.42 -1.23
C LEU A 34 7.72 4.55 -1.77
N ALA A 35 8.36 5.66 -1.50
CA ALA A 35 9.78 5.78 -1.76
C ALA A 35 10.56 4.91 -0.78
N LYS A 36 11.78 4.53 -1.14
CA LYS A 36 12.67 3.83 -0.21
C LYS A 36 12.83 4.66 1.07
N ASP A 37 12.73 4.01 2.22
CA ASP A 37 12.84 4.61 3.55
C ASP A 37 11.66 5.51 3.94
N SER A 38 10.63 5.62 3.11
CA SER A 38 9.39 6.28 3.51
C SER A 38 8.57 5.36 4.41
N VAL A 39 7.78 5.95 5.29
CA VAL A 39 6.97 5.20 6.26
C VAL A 39 5.56 5.75 6.31
N MET A 40 4.58 4.84 6.24
CA MET A 40 3.21 5.12 6.65
C MET A 40 3.07 4.74 8.12
N LYS A 41 2.85 5.73 8.97
CA LYS A 41 2.74 5.53 10.41
C LYS A 41 1.56 4.62 10.75
N GLU A 42 1.61 4.03 11.93
CA GLU A 42 0.54 3.15 12.41
C GLU A 42 -0.83 3.81 12.30
N HIS A 43 -1.76 3.08 11.70
CA HIS A 43 -3.14 3.53 11.52
C HIS A 43 -4.07 2.32 11.43
N LYS A 44 -5.37 2.58 11.47
CA LYS A 44 -6.42 1.57 11.37
C LYS A 44 -7.38 1.95 10.26
N ALA A 45 -7.93 0.95 9.58
CA ALA A 45 -9.05 1.15 8.66
C ALA A 45 -10.34 0.64 9.32
N PRO A 46 -11.46 1.35 9.17
CA PRO A 46 -12.73 0.92 9.79
C PRO A 46 -13.41 -0.24 9.06
N PHE A 47 -12.78 -0.80 8.04
CA PHE A 47 -13.26 -1.93 7.26
C PHE A 47 -12.09 -2.86 6.94
N ALA A 48 -12.41 -4.09 6.52
CA ALA A 48 -11.39 -5.04 6.10
C ALA A 48 -10.66 -4.53 4.84
N ILE A 49 -9.36 -4.76 4.78
CA ILE A 49 -8.52 -4.33 3.65
C ILE A 49 -7.66 -5.47 3.13
N HIS A 50 -7.30 -5.38 1.86
CA HIS A 50 -6.28 -6.20 1.24
C HIS A 50 -5.17 -5.28 0.75
N VAL A 51 -3.93 -5.65 1.04
CA VAL A 51 -2.76 -4.91 0.58
C VAL A 51 -1.91 -5.84 -0.26
N GLN A 52 -1.66 -5.48 -1.50
CA GLN A 52 -0.83 -6.27 -2.41
C GLN A 52 0.29 -5.42 -2.99
N VAL A 53 1.49 -5.96 -2.98
CA VAL A 53 2.65 -5.30 -3.58
C VAL A 53 2.67 -5.57 -5.08
N LEU A 54 2.57 -4.53 -5.88
CA LEU A 54 2.59 -4.66 -7.35
C LEU A 54 3.97 -4.37 -7.94
N SER A 55 4.83 -3.68 -7.22
CA SER A 55 6.19 -3.36 -7.65
C SER A 55 7.06 -3.04 -6.43
N GLY A 56 8.30 -3.51 -6.43
CA GLY A 56 9.25 -3.24 -5.35
C GLY A 56 9.09 -4.17 -4.15
N LYS A 57 9.48 -3.68 -3.00
CA LYS A 57 9.47 -4.44 -1.75
C LYS A 57 9.17 -3.51 -0.58
N ILE A 58 8.36 -3.98 0.35
CA ILE A 58 8.00 -3.23 1.55
C ILE A 58 8.16 -4.09 2.80
N TRP A 59 8.28 -3.44 3.95
CA TRP A 59 8.00 -4.08 5.22
C TRP A 59 6.59 -3.71 5.65
N PHE A 60 5.93 -4.63 6.36
CA PHE A 60 4.58 -4.45 6.87
C PHE A 60 4.54 -4.93 8.31
N GLU A 61 4.12 -4.07 9.23
CA GLU A 61 4.07 -4.41 10.65
C GLU A 61 2.64 -4.42 11.14
N VAL A 62 2.26 -5.51 11.78
CA VAL A 62 0.96 -5.71 12.39
C VAL A 62 1.14 -6.49 13.69
N GLU A 63 0.48 -6.06 14.76
CA GLU A 63 0.55 -6.71 16.07
C GLU A 63 1.98 -6.96 16.57
N LYS A 64 2.86 -5.97 16.36
CA LYS A 64 4.28 -5.99 16.73
C LYS A 64 5.13 -7.00 15.94
N GLU A 65 4.57 -7.62 14.91
CA GLU A 65 5.31 -8.47 14.01
C GLU A 65 5.56 -7.74 12.69
N LYS A 66 6.79 -7.81 12.22
CA LYS A 66 7.19 -7.16 10.97
C LYS A 66 7.44 -8.22 9.90
N PHE A 67 6.83 -8.03 8.76
CA PHE A 67 6.94 -8.91 7.60
C PHE A 67 7.55 -8.18 6.42
N GLU A 68 8.28 -8.89 5.59
CA GLU A 68 8.77 -8.39 4.32
C GLU A 68 7.86 -8.91 3.22
N LEU A 69 7.29 -8.00 2.43
CA LEU A 69 6.41 -8.35 1.32
C LEU A 69 7.10 -8.05 0.00
N ASN A 70 7.15 -9.05 -0.87
CA ASN A 70 7.71 -8.98 -2.21
C ASN A 70 6.61 -8.77 -3.25
N VAL A 71 7.00 -8.57 -4.49
CA VAL A 71 6.04 -8.39 -5.59
C VAL A 71 5.01 -9.53 -5.61
N LEU A 72 3.74 -9.16 -5.70
CA LEU A 72 2.54 -10.00 -5.68
C LEU A 72 2.18 -10.60 -4.33
N ASP A 73 3.01 -10.47 -3.30
CA ASP A 73 2.58 -10.84 -1.95
C ASP A 73 1.41 -9.98 -1.51
N MET A 74 0.46 -10.59 -0.84
CA MET A 74 -0.74 -9.92 -0.37
C MET A 74 -0.98 -10.23 1.10
N ILE A 75 -1.41 -9.23 1.85
CA ILE A 75 -1.86 -9.40 3.23
C ILE A 75 -3.32 -8.96 3.32
N SER A 76 -4.10 -9.70 4.09
CA SER A 76 -5.50 -9.39 4.34
C SER A 76 -5.67 -9.09 5.82
N LEU A 77 -6.27 -7.94 6.13
CA LEU A 77 -6.51 -7.51 7.50
C LEU A 77 -8.00 -7.30 7.75
N GLU A 78 -8.44 -7.70 8.92
CA GLU A 78 -9.78 -7.39 9.38
C GLU A 78 -9.90 -5.91 9.74
N ALA A 79 -11.13 -5.43 9.91
CA ALA A 79 -11.39 -4.04 10.31
C ALA A 79 -10.70 -3.71 11.64
N ASN A 80 -10.21 -2.49 11.76
CA ASN A 80 -9.64 -1.93 12.99
C ASN A 80 -8.35 -2.59 13.49
N VAL A 81 -7.64 -3.30 12.63
CA VAL A 81 -6.32 -3.84 12.97
C VAL A 81 -5.25 -2.78 12.68
N ALA A 82 -4.53 -2.38 13.71
CA ALA A 82 -3.47 -1.38 13.58
C ALA A 82 -2.29 -1.92 12.78
N HIS A 83 -1.79 -1.14 11.83
CA HIS A 83 -0.68 -1.54 10.98
C HIS A 83 0.12 -0.33 10.51
N SER A 84 1.38 -0.60 10.17
CA SER A 84 2.27 0.38 9.56
C SER A 84 3.07 -0.29 8.46
N LEU A 85 3.65 0.47 7.56
CA LEU A 85 4.40 -0.08 6.45
C LEU A 85 5.43 0.93 5.93
N GLY A 86 6.40 0.44 5.20
CA GLY A 86 7.45 1.29 4.64
C GLY A 86 8.16 0.68 3.46
N GLY A 87 8.78 1.50 2.64
CA GLY A 87 9.52 1.09 1.45
C GLY A 87 10.90 0.56 1.78
N LEU A 88 11.25 -0.60 1.23
CA LEU A 88 12.56 -1.24 1.38
C LEU A 88 13.43 -1.12 0.13
N GLU A 89 12.82 -1.05 -1.06
CA GLU A 89 13.55 -1.02 -2.30
C GLU A 89 14.14 0.35 -2.60
N LYS A 90 15.21 0.34 -3.37
CA LYS A 90 15.84 1.55 -3.90
C LYS A 90 14.87 2.34 -4.79
N PHE A 91 14.01 1.63 -5.49
CA PHE A 91 12.97 2.22 -6.32
C PHE A 91 11.65 2.24 -5.57
N TYR A 92 10.65 2.87 -6.14
CA TYR A 92 9.36 3.08 -5.49
C TYR A 92 8.51 1.81 -5.45
N ASN A 93 7.63 1.73 -4.46
CA ASN A 93 6.73 0.61 -4.27
C ASN A 93 5.30 1.04 -4.57
N LYS A 94 4.48 0.11 -5.04
CA LYS A 94 3.06 0.33 -5.26
C LYS A 94 2.27 -0.67 -4.46
N ILE A 95 1.21 -0.20 -3.82
CA ILE A 95 0.35 -1.03 -2.98
C ILE A 95 -1.09 -0.78 -3.38
N GLU A 96 -1.87 -1.84 -3.46
CA GLU A 96 -3.30 -1.78 -3.71
C GLU A 96 -4.06 -2.07 -2.43
N PHE A 97 -5.00 -1.19 -2.08
CA PHE A 97 -5.94 -1.38 -0.98
C PHE A 97 -7.34 -1.60 -1.54
N LYS A 98 -8.00 -2.59 -1.05
CA LYS A 98 -9.39 -2.86 -1.42
C LYS A 98 -10.28 -2.80 -0.20
#